data_732ccf5a790ca8cd110f8995671edb13
#
_entry.id   732ccf5a790ca8cd110f8995671edb13
#
_cell.length_a   1.000
_cell.length_b   1.000
_cell.length_c   1.000
_cell.angle_alpha   90.00
_cell.angle_beta   90.00
_cell.angle_gamma   90.00
#
_symmetry.space_group_name_H-M   'P 1'
#
loop_
_entity.id
_entity.type
_entity.pdbx_description
1 polymer ?
#
loop_
_entity_poly.entity_id
_entity_poly.type
_entity_poly.pdbx_seq_one_letter_code
_entity_poly.pdbx_strand_id
1 'polypeptide(L)'
;FRVMKSLGYVQGKYNRNTHAIDKFDNNRLNGYESELQHYGEFVKLSGSDFFPIYSVDVHHRLSTIFDSFYYDSNLLFQRAKKENIQGINFWRLSNEDFLLHLSSHLYWHTLSLRDIISGRDIRLLSYLDIALFVSKNKINWEKLFEYARESELDNALYYTLYHCQLIFGNIIPNDIYVTWDMQKVKEISNTIYDRWFTRNTLIPVGKWTTDFMERVFDDDRKNEALLSFYNDYINKVLFSGSYFKVIDISAEDRFDEE
;
A
#
# COMPACT_ATOMS: atom_id res chain seq x y z
N PHE A 1 -3.07 -1.59 23.23
CA PHE A 1 -2.00 -2.39 23.85
C PHE A 1 -2.50 -3.31 24.97
N ARG A 2 -3.22 -2.80 26.01
CA ARG A 2 -3.69 -3.63 27.13
C ARG A 2 -4.53 -4.82 26.68
N VAL A 3 -5.46 -4.63 25.73
CA VAL A 3 -6.31 -5.69 25.20
C VAL A 3 -5.47 -6.76 24.50
N MET A 4 -4.54 -6.39 23.64
CA MET A 4 -3.67 -7.34 22.93
C MET A 4 -2.83 -8.18 23.90
N LYS A 5 -2.23 -7.52 24.91
CA LYS A 5 -1.49 -8.23 25.97
C LYS A 5 -2.37 -9.19 26.78
N SER A 6 -3.61 -8.79 27.12
CA SER A 6 -4.54 -9.66 27.87
C SER A 6 -5.00 -10.87 27.06
N LEU A 7 -4.97 -10.77 25.73
CA LEU A 7 -5.24 -11.87 24.81
C LEU A 7 -4.01 -12.75 24.52
N GLY A 8 -2.87 -12.44 25.13
CA GLY A 8 -1.62 -13.20 24.99
C GLY A 8 -0.77 -12.85 23.78
N TYR A 9 -1.04 -11.71 23.13
CA TYR A 9 -0.20 -11.22 22.04
C TYR A 9 1.01 -10.45 22.58
N VAL A 10 2.13 -10.58 21.87
CA VAL A 10 3.36 -9.82 22.09
C VAL A 10 3.76 -9.10 20.79
N GLN A 11 4.45 -7.98 20.90
CA GLN A 11 5.03 -7.33 19.72
C GLN A 11 6.37 -7.98 19.39
N GLY A 12 6.48 -8.54 18.19
CA GLY A 12 7.64 -9.32 17.78
C GLY A 12 7.47 -9.97 16.42
N LYS A 13 8.45 -10.78 16.04
CA LYS A 13 8.46 -11.55 14.80
C LYS A 13 8.54 -13.05 15.15
N TYR A 14 7.79 -13.87 14.42
CA TYR A 14 7.90 -15.32 14.58
C TYR A 14 9.19 -15.84 13.93
N ASN A 15 9.98 -16.56 14.72
CA ASN A 15 11.19 -17.21 14.25
C ASN A 15 10.88 -18.66 13.88
N ARG A 16 10.95 -18.96 12.59
CA ARG A 16 10.64 -20.30 12.06
C ARG A 16 11.64 -21.38 12.52
N ASN A 17 12.89 -20.99 12.81
CA ASN A 17 13.93 -21.94 13.20
C ASN A 17 13.79 -22.36 14.66
N THR A 18 13.41 -21.43 15.53
CA THR A 18 13.25 -21.68 16.97
C THR A 18 11.81 -21.97 17.39
N HIS A 19 10.85 -21.81 16.47
CA HIS A 19 9.41 -21.88 16.74
C HIS A 19 8.95 -20.97 17.88
N ALA A 20 9.65 -19.85 18.08
CA ALA A 20 9.40 -18.87 19.13
C ALA A 20 9.11 -17.48 18.56
N ILE A 21 8.69 -16.55 19.41
CA ILE A 21 8.51 -15.15 19.03
C ILE A 21 9.67 -14.34 19.57
N ASP A 22 10.46 -13.76 18.65
CA ASP A 22 11.50 -12.78 18.95
C ASP A 22 10.84 -11.44 19.21
N LYS A 23 10.87 -10.98 20.47
CA LYS A 23 10.22 -9.74 20.88
C LYS A 23 11.00 -8.53 20.38
N PHE A 24 10.29 -7.51 19.92
CA PHE A 24 10.89 -6.22 19.57
C PHE A 24 11.38 -5.51 20.83
N ASP A 25 12.54 -4.87 20.71
CA ASP A 25 13.06 -3.96 21.72
C ASP A 25 12.36 -2.58 21.67
N ASN A 26 12.62 -1.75 22.66
CA ASN A 26 11.99 -0.45 22.78
C ASN A 26 12.40 0.51 21.65
N ASN A 27 13.62 0.41 21.12
CA ASN A 27 14.08 1.28 20.03
C ASN A 27 13.30 0.98 18.76
N ARG A 28 13.12 -0.30 18.45
CA ARG A 28 12.32 -0.73 17.30
C ARG A 28 10.84 -0.35 17.46
N LEU A 29 10.26 -0.52 18.64
CA LEU A 29 8.88 -0.11 18.91
C LEU A 29 8.67 1.39 18.76
N ASN A 30 9.61 2.21 19.24
CA ASN A 30 9.57 3.67 19.08
C ASN A 30 9.65 4.06 17.60
N GLY A 31 10.45 3.38 16.79
CA GLY A 31 10.52 3.60 15.34
C GLY A 31 9.16 3.34 14.67
N TYR A 32 8.49 2.23 14.99
CA TYR A 32 7.16 1.96 14.47
C TYR A 32 6.14 3.05 14.86
N GLU A 33 6.14 3.50 16.11
CA GLU A 33 5.19 4.51 16.60
C GLU A 33 5.44 5.89 16.02
N SER A 34 6.68 6.28 15.79
CA SER A 34 7.04 7.63 15.32
C SER A 34 6.99 7.76 13.79
N GLU A 35 7.41 6.75 13.05
CA GLU A 35 7.66 6.86 11.61
C GLU A 35 6.63 6.14 10.75
N LEU A 36 6.08 5.02 11.24
CA LEU A 36 5.16 4.19 10.48
C LEU A 36 3.70 4.48 10.83
N GLN A 37 2.81 3.91 10.05
CA GLN A 37 1.37 4.02 10.22
C GLN A 37 0.78 3.01 11.20
N HIS A 38 1.56 2.00 11.57
CA HIS A 38 1.13 0.92 12.46
C HIS A 38 2.11 0.74 13.62
N TYR A 39 1.61 0.19 14.70
CA TYR A 39 2.45 -0.29 15.79
C TYR A 39 3.17 -1.57 15.35
N GLY A 40 4.29 -1.91 15.98
CA GLY A 40 4.96 -3.17 15.70
C GLY A 40 3.99 -4.36 15.79
N GLU A 41 4.15 -5.32 14.88
CA GLU A 41 3.26 -6.47 14.71
C GLU A 41 2.99 -7.21 16.02
N PHE A 42 1.71 -7.47 16.31
CA PHE A 42 1.27 -8.26 17.45
C PHE A 42 1.15 -9.72 17.06
N VAL A 43 1.94 -10.58 17.67
CA VAL A 43 2.01 -12.00 17.35
C VAL A 43 1.68 -12.86 18.57
N LYS A 44 1.02 -13.98 18.32
CA LYS A 44 0.71 -14.98 19.34
C LYS A 44 0.87 -16.38 18.74
N LEU A 45 1.52 -17.29 19.43
CA LEU A 45 1.59 -18.69 19.01
C LEU A 45 0.19 -19.30 19.01
N SER A 46 -0.14 -20.02 17.95
CA SER A 46 -1.46 -20.66 17.81
C SER A 46 -1.53 -22.04 18.46
N GLY A 47 -0.38 -22.70 18.63
CA GLY A 47 -0.30 -24.10 19.02
C GLY A 47 -0.60 -25.10 17.89
N SER A 48 -0.71 -24.63 16.65
CA SER A 48 -0.95 -25.44 15.45
C SER A 48 0.26 -25.42 14.52
N ASP A 49 0.65 -26.58 14.00
CA ASP A 49 1.74 -26.68 13.04
C ASP A 49 1.37 -26.06 11.67
N PHE A 50 0.09 -26.09 11.31
CA PHE A 50 -0.40 -25.49 10.06
C PHE A 50 -0.45 -23.96 10.10
N PHE A 51 -0.78 -23.38 11.27
CA PHE A 51 -0.88 -21.97 11.52
C PHE A 51 -0.09 -21.63 12.77
N PRO A 52 1.22 -21.53 12.70
CA PRO A 52 2.06 -21.41 13.89
C PRO A 52 1.77 -20.15 14.70
N ILE A 53 1.26 -19.12 14.09
CA ILE A 53 0.96 -17.85 14.73
C ILE A 53 -0.40 -17.27 14.32
N TYR A 54 -0.96 -16.46 15.20
CA TYR A 54 -1.92 -15.40 14.88
C TYR A 54 -1.17 -14.08 14.85
N SER A 55 -1.34 -13.31 13.79
CA SER A 55 -0.76 -11.98 13.63
C SER A 55 -1.85 -10.92 13.52
N VAL A 56 -1.65 -9.79 14.19
CA VAL A 56 -2.55 -8.63 14.14
C VAL A 56 -1.73 -7.38 13.93
N ASP A 57 -2.00 -6.69 12.85
CA ASP A 57 -1.42 -5.39 12.56
C ASP A 57 -2.38 -4.29 13.02
N VAL A 58 -1.93 -3.47 13.97
CA VAL A 58 -2.74 -2.42 14.57
C VAL A 58 -2.26 -1.07 14.06
N HIS A 59 -3.08 -0.46 13.22
CA HIS A 59 -2.82 0.86 12.68
C HIS A 59 -3.31 1.96 13.62
N HIS A 60 -2.52 3.02 13.78
CA HIS A 60 -2.92 4.27 14.44
C HIS A 60 -3.11 5.42 13.43
N ARG A 61 -2.70 5.20 12.18
CA ARG A 61 -2.93 6.06 11.00
C ARG A 61 -3.13 5.18 9.79
N LEU A 62 -3.75 5.72 8.75
CA LEU A 62 -3.85 5.06 7.44
C LEU A 62 -2.79 5.55 6.43
N SER A 63 -2.01 6.57 6.82
CA SER A 63 -0.88 7.08 6.04
C SER A 63 0.35 7.23 6.94
N THR A 64 1.55 7.08 6.37
CA THR A 64 2.79 7.38 7.07
C THR A 64 3.04 8.88 7.11
N ILE A 65 3.98 9.34 7.96
CA ILE A 65 4.42 10.75 7.96
C ILE A 65 5.15 11.16 6.67
N PHE A 66 5.48 10.18 5.83
CA PHE A 66 6.22 10.35 4.58
C PHE A 66 5.31 10.34 3.35
N ASP A 67 4.00 10.07 3.53
CA ASP A 67 3.04 10.05 2.43
C ASP A 67 2.66 11.47 2.03
N SER A 68 2.45 11.68 0.72
CA SER A 68 2.00 12.96 0.18
C SER A 68 0.51 13.24 0.42
N PHE A 69 -0.21 12.28 0.97
CA PHE A 69 -1.64 12.37 1.28
C PHE A 69 -1.87 12.19 2.79
N TYR A 70 -2.98 12.70 3.26
CA TYR A 70 -3.30 12.67 4.68
C TYR A 70 -4.72 12.19 4.93
N TYR A 71 -4.85 11.13 5.72
CA TYR A 71 -6.13 10.71 6.27
C TYR A 71 -6.37 11.35 7.64
N ASP A 72 -7.36 12.23 7.73
CA ASP A 72 -7.82 12.72 9.02
C ASP A 72 -8.61 11.64 9.75
N SER A 73 -8.01 11.05 10.77
CA SER A 73 -8.64 10.00 11.57
C SER A 73 -9.97 10.45 12.20
N ASN A 74 -10.12 11.73 12.54
CA ASN A 74 -11.38 12.23 13.10
C ASN A 74 -12.51 12.19 12.06
N LEU A 75 -12.22 12.60 10.82
CA LEU A 75 -13.19 12.52 9.73
C LEU A 75 -13.56 11.07 9.42
N LEU A 76 -12.56 10.16 9.40
CA LEU A 76 -12.82 8.74 9.21
C LEU A 76 -13.75 8.17 10.29
N PHE A 77 -13.52 8.48 11.57
CA PHE A 77 -14.38 8.03 12.65
C PHE A 77 -15.78 8.65 12.61
N GLN A 78 -15.90 9.92 12.20
CA GLN A 78 -17.22 10.57 12.03
C GLN A 78 -18.05 9.91 10.92
N ARG A 79 -17.41 9.44 9.84
CA ARG A 79 -18.02 8.77 8.71
C ARG A 79 -18.18 7.25 8.91
N ALA A 80 -17.50 6.69 9.91
CA ALA A 80 -17.54 5.26 10.20
C ALA A 80 -18.95 4.81 10.60
N LYS A 81 -19.29 3.58 10.22
CA LYS A 81 -20.57 2.94 10.50
C LYS A 81 -20.43 1.90 11.59
N LYS A 82 -21.36 1.92 12.54
CA LYS A 82 -21.43 0.86 13.54
C LYS A 82 -22.11 -0.36 12.96
N GLU A 83 -21.46 -1.49 13.06
CA GLU A 83 -21.99 -2.78 12.60
C GLU A 83 -21.98 -3.83 13.70
N ASN A 84 -22.76 -4.89 13.51
CA ASN A 84 -22.81 -6.02 14.41
C ASN A 84 -22.67 -7.31 13.60
N ILE A 85 -21.64 -8.10 13.94
CA ILE A 85 -21.47 -9.44 13.38
C ILE A 85 -21.48 -10.41 14.55
N GLN A 86 -22.41 -11.36 14.54
CA GLN A 86 -22.55 -12.40 15.55
C GLN A 86 -22.57 -11.87 17.01
N GLY A 87 -23.25 -10.74 17.23
CA GLY A 87 -23.35 -10.12 18.55
C GLY A 87 -22.20 -9.19 18.93
N ILE A 88 -21.14 -9.11 18.11
CA ILE A 88 -19.98 -8.24 18.34
C ILE A 88 -20.20 -6.90 17.59
N ASN A 89 -20.22 -5.80 18.35
CA ASN A 89 -20.29 -4.46 17.79
C ASN A 89 -18.89 -3.96 17.42
N PHE A 90 -18.75 -3.38 16.23
CA PHE A 90 -17.50 -2.74 15.79
C PHE A 90 -17.79 -1.55 14.89
N TRP A 91 -16.77 -0.74 14.63
CA TRP A 91 -16.84 0.37 13.70
C TRP A 91 -16.16 -0.03 12.40
N ARG A 92 -16.82 0.23 11.29
CA ARG A 92 -16.31 0.01 9.94
C ARG A 92 -16.21 1.34 9.22
N LEU A 93 -15.17 1.55 8.43
CA LEU A 93 -15.08 2.70 7.53
C LEU A 93 -16.31 2.78 6.63
N SER A 94 -16.69 3.98 6.19
CA SER A 94 -17.67 4.13 5.11
C SER A 94 -17.20 3.37 3.88
N ASN A 95 -18.10 3.03 2.95
CA ASN A 95 -17.69 2.34 1.73
C ASN A 95 -16.70 3.19 0.91
N GLU A 96 -16.93 4.49 0.90
CA GLU A 96 -16.10 5.46 0.22
C GLU A 96 -14.68 5.54 0.83
N ASP A 97 -14.59 5.70 2.15
CA ASP A 97 -13.30 5.75 2.85
C ASP A 97 -12.54 4.42 2.74
N PHE A 98 -13.25 3.29 2.80
CA PHE A 98 -12.62 1.97 2.65
C PHE A 98 -12.08 1.76 1.22
N LEU A 99 -12.84 2.17 0.21
CA LEU A 99 -12.38 2.12 -1.18
C LEU A 99 -11.16 3.02 -1.42
N LEU A 100 -11.14 4.21 -0.83
CA LEU A 100 -9.97 5.09 -0.88
C LEU A 100 -8.75 4.47 -0.22
N HIS A 101 -8.94 3.83 0.94
CA HIS A 101 -7.86 3.13 1.63
C HIS A 101 -7.31 1.98 0.79
N LEU A 102 -8.17 1.13 0.22
CA LEU A 102 -7.73 0.07 -0.68
C LEU A 102 -6.99 0.63 -1.91
N SER A 103 -7.50 1.72 -2.48
CA SER A 103 -6.90 2.36 -3.65
C SER A 103 -5.53 2.95 -3.35
N SER A 104 -5.37 3.64 -2.24
CA SER A 104 -4.08 4.21 -1.84
C SER A 104 -3.05 3.10 -1.57
N HIS A 105 -3.46 2.05 -0.88
CA HIS A 105 -2.58 0.92 -0.57
C HIS A 105 -2.10 0.21 -1.85
N LEU A 106 -3.02 -0.10 -2.78
CA LEU A 106 -2.68 -0.70 -4.06
C LEU A 106 -1.75 0.21 -4.88
N TYR A 107 -2.09 1.49 -4.98
CA TYR A 107 -1.34 2.48 -5.74
C TYR A 107 0.13 2.56 -5.30
N TRP A 108 0.36 2.63 -3.98
CA TRP A 108 1.69 2.66 -3.42
C TRP A 108 2.51 1.43 -3.77
N HIS A 109 1.97 0.25 -3.55
CA HIS A 109 2.69 -0.99 -3.82
C HIS A 109 2.97 -1.17 -5.31
N THR A 110 2.01 -0.84 -6.17
CA THR A 110 2.19 -1.05 -7.62
C THR A 110 3.21 -0.11 -8.25
N LEU A 111 3.38 1.10 -7.72
CA LEU A 111 4.28 2.10 -8.30
C LEU A 111 5.67 2.14 -7.66
N SER A 112 5.83 1.58 -6.47
CA SER A 112 7.07 1.64 -5.72
C SER A 112 8.14 0.74 -6.32
N LEU A 113 9.30 1.30 -6.67
CA LEU A 113 10.45 0.53 -7.18
C LEU A 113 10.83 -0.60 -6.23
N ARG A 114 10.79 -0.37 -4.93
CA ARG A 114 11.06 -1.39 -3.91
C ARG A 114 10.12 -2.60 -4.05
N ASP A 115 8.82 -2.34 -4.15
CA ASP A 115 7.82 -3.41 -4.25
C ASP A 115 7.90 -4.13 -5.60
N ILE A 116 8.25 -3.40 -6.68
CA ILE A 116 8.52 -3.97 -8.01
C ILE A 116 9.70 -4.94 -7.94
N ILE A 117 10.82 -4.54 -7.35
CA ILE A 117 12.03 -5.37 -7.23
C ILE A 117 11.75 -6.63 -6.40
N SER A 118 10.96 -6.51 -5.33
CA SER A 118 10.58 -7.63 -4.47
C SER A 118 9.40 -8.47 -5.01
N GLY A 119 8.87 -8.16 -6.21
CA GLY A 119 7.77 -8.90 -6.82
C GLY A 119 6.43 -8.75 -6.07
N ARG A 120 6.27 -7.66 -5.31
CA ARG A 120 5.06 -7.39 -4.51
C ARG A 120 4.15 -6.33 -5.11
N ASP A 121 4.49 -5.81 -6.28
CA ASP A 121 3.80 -4.70 -6.95
C ASP A 121 2.42 -5.06 -7.51
N ILE A 122 2.37 -5.86 -8.58
CA ILE A 122 1.13 -6.22 -9.27
C ILE A 122 0.57 -7.52 -8.69
N ARG A 123 -0.38 -7.41 -7.76
CA ARG A 123 -1.09 -8.55 -7.19
C ARG A 123 -2.52 -8.56 -7.71
N LEU A 124 -2.84 -9.44 -8.66
CA LEU A 124 -4.18 -9.56 -9.23
C LEU A 124 -5.28 -9.73 -8.18
N LEU A 125 -4.98 -10.41 -7.07
CA LEU A 125 -5.92 -10.58 -5.96
C LEU A 125 -6.34 -9.22 -5.35
N SER A 126 -5.40 -8.27 -5.21
CA SER A 126 -5.73 -6.94 -4.68
C SER A 126 -6.66 -6.15 -5.61
N TYR A 127 -6.47 -6.28 -6.93
CA TYR A 127 -7.39 -5.69 -7.91
C TYR A 127 -8.76 -6.37 -7.88
N LEU A 128 -8.79 -7.71 -7.73
CA LEU A 128 -10.03 -8.47 -7.60
C LEU A 128 -10.81 -8.07 -6.34
N ASP A 129 -10.15 -7.91 -5.20
CA ASP A 129 -10.78 -7.46 -3.96
C ASP A 129 -11.48 -6.12 -4.14
N ILE A 130 -10.84 -5.17 -4.83
CA ILE A 130 -11.42 -3.86 -5.12
C ILE A 130 -12.60 -3.99 -6.10
N ALA A 131 -12.46 -4.77 -7.17
CA ALA A 131 -13.53 -4.98 -8.14
C ALA A 131 -14.75 -5.63 -7.48
N LEU A 132 -14.54 -6.64 -6.64
CA LEU A 132 -15.60 -7.28 -5.85
C LEU A 132 -16.22 -6.31 -4.85
N PHE A 133 -15.41 -5.49 -4.18
CA PHE A 133 -15.92 -4.51 -3.23
C PHE A 133 -16.83 -3.50 -3.92
N VAL A 134 -16.42 -2.94 -5.05
CA VAL A 134 -17.23 -2.00 -5.83
C VAL A 134 -18.53 -2.67 -6.33
N SER A 135 -18.44 -3.91 -6.83
CA SER A 135 -19.60 -4.63 -7.36
C SER A 135 -20.63 -5.04 -6.30
N LYS A 136 -20.19 -5.24 -5.04
CA LYS A 136 -21.03 -5.73 -3.94
C LYS A 136 -21.56 -4.62 -3.04
N ASN A 137 -21.00 -3.43 -3.11
CA ASN A 137 -21.36 -2.32 -2.23
C ASN A 137 -21.94 -1.15 -3.01
N LYS A 138 -22.90 -0.47 -2.39
CA LYS A 138 -23.41 0.79 -2.94
C LYS A 138 -22.40 1.89 -2.64
N ILE A 139 -21.74 2.42 -3.66
CA ILE A 139 -20.78 3.53 -3.59
C ILE A 139 -21.49 4.83 -3.94
N ASN A 140 -21.33 5.84 -3.11
CA ASN A 140 -21.70 7.20 -3.46
C ASN A 140 -20.47 7.85 -4.17
N TRP A 141 -20.50 7.84 -5.50
CA TRP A 141 -19.37 8.29 -6.32
C TRP A 141 -19.04 9.77 -6.13
N GLU A 142 -20.04 10.62 -5.93
CA GLU A 142 -19.84 12.05 -5.67
C GLU A 142 -19.03 12.26 -4.39
N LYS A 143 -19.45 11.63 -3.30
CA LYS A 143 -18.70 11.67 -2.02
C LYS A 143 -17.33 11.02 -2.10
N LEU A 144 -17.21 9.94 -2.85
CA LEU A 144 -15.92 9.27 -3.05
C LEU A 144 -14.90 10.23 -3.69
N PHE A 145 -15.30 10.96 -4.71
CA PHE A 145 -14.42 11.95 -5.36
C PHE A 145 -14.17 13.20 -4.50
N GLU A 146 -15.16 13.61 -3.72
CA GLU A 146 -14.98 14.68 -2.74
C GLU A 146 -13.91 14.27 -1.70
N TYR A 147 -14.03 13.09 -1.10
CA TYR A 147 -13.08 12.58 -0.11
C TYR A 147 -11.68 12.34 -0.71
N ALA A 148 -11.62 11.89 -1.96
CA ALA A 148 -10.34 11.73 -2.66
C ALA A 148 -9.60 13.07 -2.82
N ARG A 149 -10.32 14.12 -3.22
CA ARG A 149 -9.74 15.48 -3.32
C ARG A 149 -9.31 16.04 -1.97
N GLU A 150 -10.15 15.90 -0.93
CA GLU A 150 -9.82 16.35 0.43
C GLU A 150 -8.55 15.69 0.99
N SER A 151 -8.29 14.45 0.58
CA SER A 151 -7.15 13.66 1.05
C SER A 151 -5.99 13.60 0.06
N GLU A 152 -6.05 14.33 -1.06
CA GLU A 152 -5.05 14.30 -2.15
C GLU A 152 -4.83 12.90 -2.76
N LEU A 153 -5.90 12.09 -2.80
CA LEU A 153 -5.89 10.71 -3.27
C LEU A 153 -6.48 10.51 -4.66
N ASP A 154 -6.76 11.57 -5.41
CA ASP A 154 -7.35 11.48 -6.75
C ASP A 154 -6.54 10.57 -7.67
N ASN A 155 -5.21 10.73 -7.70
CA ASN A 155 -4.33 9.92 -8.54
C ASN A 155 -4.40 8.44 -8.17
N ALA A 156 -4.40 8.13 -6.88
CA ALA A 156 -4.49 6.76 -6.40
C ALA A 156 -5.84 6.12 -6.74
N LEU A 157 -6.91 6.88 -6.57
CA LEU A 157 -8.27 6.42 -6.89
C LEU A 157 -8.42 6.16 -8.39
N TYR A 158 -8.06 7.12 -9.23
CA TYR A 158 -8.19 7.00 -10.70
C TYR A 158 -7.31 5.88 -11.25
N TYR A 159 -6.05 5.81 -10.82
CA TYR A 159 -5.15 4.73 -11.19
C TYR A 159 -5.75 3.35 -10.88
N THR A 160 -6.19 3.18 -9.65
CA THR A 160 -6.72 1.89 -9.18
C THR A 160 -7.98 1.48 -9.91
N LEU A 161 -8.95 2.37 -10.01
CA LEU A 161 -10.22 2.09 -10.66
C LEU A 161 -10.04 1.86 -12.18
N TYR A 162 -9.13 2.61 -12.82
CA TYR A 162 -8.80 2.39 -14.23
C TYR A 162 -8.27 0.99 -14.48
N HIS A 163 -7.30 0.53 -13.67
CA HIS A 163 -6.73 -0.80 -13.87
C HIS A 163 -7.69 -1.92 -13.48
N CYS A 164 -8.52 -1.73 -12.46
CA CYS A 164 -9.61 -2.66 -12.18
C CYS A 164 -10.58 -2.76 -13.36
N GLN A 165 -10.95 -1.63 -13.99
CA GLN A 165 -11.79 -1.59 -15.18
C GLN A 165 -11.11 -2.29 -16.37
N LEU A 166 -9.80 -2.10 -16.55
CA LEU A 166 -9.02 -2.71 -17.61
C LEU A 166 -8.97 -4.24 -17.47
N ILE A 167 -8.78 -4.75 -16.24
CA ILE A 167 -8.63 -6.19 -15.96
C ILE A 167 -9.99 -6.91 -15.95
N PHE A 168 -11.01 -6.34 -15.33
CA PHE A 168 -12.28 -7.03 -15.06
C PHE A 168 -13.47 -6.49 -15.87
N GLY A 169 -13.30 -5.40 -16.62
CA GLY A 169 -14.40 -4.74 -17.36
C GLY A 169 -15.40 -4.07 -16.42
N ASN A 170 -16.33 -3.41 -16.94
CA ASN A 170 -17.55 -2.74 -16.42
C ASN A 170 -17.80 -2.73 -14.90
N ILE A 171 -16.81 -2.35 -14.10
CA ILE A 171 -16.95 -2.22 -12.64
C ILE A 171 -17.35 -0.80 -12.23
N ILE A 172 -17.14 0.18 -13.10
CA ILE A 172 -17.41 1.60 -12.85
C ILE A 172 -18.52 2.06 -13.79
N PRO A 173 -19.48 2.86 -13.31
CA PRO A 173 -20.47 3.49 -14.18
C PRO A 173 -19.85 4.31 -15.31
N ASN A 174 -20.34 4.17 -16.55
CA ASN A 174 -19.75 4.80 -17.71
C ASN A 174 -19.75 6.33 -17.64
N ASP A 175 -20.80 6.94 -17.09
CA ASP A 175 -20.92 8.37 -16.88
C ASP A 175 -19.84 8.94 -15.94
N ILE A 176 -19.36 8.13 -15.02
CA ILE A 176 -18.24 8.45 -14.12
C ILE A 176 -16.90 8.32 -14.85
N TYR A 177 -16.72 7.21 -15.56
CA TYR A 177 -15.46 6.88 -16.21
C TYR A 177 -15.04 7.90 -17.28
N VAL A 178 -15.99 8.45 -18.04
CA VAL A 178 -15.70 9.43 -19.13
C VAL A 178 -15.24 10.80 -18.62
N THR A 179 -15.39 11.09 -17.33
CA THR A 179 -14.97 12.38 -16.75
C THR A 179 -13.48 12.44 -16.39
N TRP A 180 -12.77 11.33 -16.50
CA TRP A 180 -11.40 11.22 -16.02
C TRP A 180 -10.37 11.71 -17.02
N ASP A 181 -9.30 12.30 -16.51
CA ASP A 181 -8.10 12.59 -17.30
C ASP A 181 -7.32 11.31 -17.57
N MET A 182 -7.71 10.62 -18.63
CA MET A 182 -7.11 9.35 -19.03
C MET A 182 -5.65 9.49 -19.44
N GLN A 183 -5.23 10.66 -19.92
CA GLN A 183 -3.83 10.93 -20.26
C GLN A 183 -2.96 10.90 -19.00
N LYS A 184 -3.42 11.58 -17.95
CA LYS A 184 -2.73 11.58 -16.64
C LYS A 184 -2.66 10.18 -16.02
N VAL A 185 -3.76 9.41 -16.08
CA VAL A 185 -3.77 8.04 -15.55
C VAL A 185 -2.76 7.15 -16.28
N LYS A 186 -2.68 7.23 -17.60
CA LYS A 186 -1.70 6.48 -18.40
C LYS A 186 -0.26 6.93 -18.10
N GLU A 187 -0.04 8.22 -17.93
CA GLU A 187 1.28 8.74 -17.56
C GLU A 187 1.74 8.17 -16.20
N ILE A 188 0.87 8.19 -15.21
CA ILE A 188 1.15 7.59 -13.90
C ILE A 188 1.42 6.09 -14.04
N SER A 189 0.61 5.36 -14.80
CA SER A 189 0.76 3.93 -15.02
C SER A 189 2.09 3.54 -15.67
N ASN A 190 2.62 4.41 -16.52
CA ASN A 190 3.88 4.18 -17.23
C ASN A 190 5.11 4.75 -16.51
N THR A 191 4.94 5.26 -15.29
CA THR A 191 6.04 5.83 -14.51
C THR A 191 6.37 4.93 -13.33
N ILE A 192 7.67 4.70 -13.10
CA ILE A 192 8.20 4.01 -11.93
C ILE A 192 8.55 5.09 -10.90
N TYR A 193 8.13 4.91 -9.68
CA TYR A 193 8.36 5.85 -8.62
C TYR A 193 9.20 5.23 -7.51
N ASP A 194 9.94 6.09 -6.79
CA ASP A 194 10.59 5.71 -5.56
C ASP A 194 10.15 6.64 -4.42
N ARG A 195 9.87 6.08 -3.27
CA ARG A 195 9.53 6.83 -2.07
C ARG A 195 10.70 7.01 -1.10
N TRP A 196 11.82 6.32 -1.35
CA TRP A 196 12.95 6.29 -0.41
C TRP A 196 13.81 7.54 -0.44
N PHE A 197 13.89 8.23 -1.58
CA PHE A 197 14.76 9.38 -1.77
C PHE A 197 14.15 10.70 -1.28
N THR A 198 12.84 10.77 -1.12
CA THR A 198 12.18 11.95 -0.54
C THR A 198 11.14 11.51 0.49
N ARG A 199 11.23 12.11 1.65
CA ARG A 199 10.35 11.76 2.78
C ARG A 199 8.87 12.12 2.58
N ASN A 200 8.47 12.77 1.49
CA ASN A 200 7.13 13.34 1.34
C ASN A 200 6.46 13.16 -0.02
N THR A 201 7.11 12.58 -1.04
CA THR A 201 6.50 12.45 -2.36
C THR A 201 7.04 11.24 -3.11
N LEU A 202 6.18 10.61 -3.92
CA LEU A 202 6.63 9.70 -4.96
C LEU A 202 7.42 10.49 -6.00
N ILE A 203 8.70 10.18 -6.19
CA ILE A 203 9.50 10.75 -7.26
C ILE A 203 9.60 9.81 -8.45
N PRO A 204 9.42 10.34 -9.67
CA PRO A 204 9.66 9.56 -10.88
C PRO A 204 11.14 9.18 -10.98
N VAL A 205 11.43 7.89 -11.03
CA VAL A 205 12.79 7.34 -11.11
C VAL A 205 13.01 6.51 -12.38
N GLY A 206 11.98 6.29 -13.17
CA GLY A 206 12.05 5.56 -14.42
C GLY A 206 10.71 5.52 -15.14
N LYS A 207 10.71 4.89 -16.32
CA LYS A 207 9.51 4.67 -17.13
C LYS A 207 9.43 3.24 -17.61
N TRP A 208 8.23 2.74 -17.69
CA TRP A 208 7.93 1.49 -18.34
C TRP A 208 7.91 1.65 -19.86
N THR A 209 8.44 0.69 -20.58
CA THR A 209 8.31 0.56 -22.04
C THR A 209 7.21 -0.44 -22.40
N THR A 210 6.96 -1.42 -21.52
CA THR A 210 5.87 -2.39 -21.63
C THR A 210 4.57 -1.81 -21.05
N ASP A 211 3.44 -2.19 -21.63
CA ASP A 211 2.14 -1.78 -21.09
C ASP A 211 1.78 -2.54 -19.80
N PHE A 212 0.76 -2.04 -19.10
CA PHE A 212 0.37 -2.60 -17.82
C PHE A 212 -0.07 -4.08 -17.94
N MET A 213 -0.83 -4.45 -18.98
CA MET A 213 -1.34 -5.82 -19.12
C MET A 213 -0.22 -6.81 -19.45
N GLU A 214 0.78 -6.39 -20.21
CA GLU A 214 1.99 -7.19 -20.42
C GLU A 214 2.73 -7.42 -19.10
N ARG A 215 2.94 -6.38 -18.32
CA ARG A 215 3.61 -6.46 -17.00
C ARG A 215 2.89 -7.34 -15.98
N VAL A 216 1.56 -7.45 -16.04
CA VAL A 216 0.78 -8.34 -15.16
C VAL A 216 1.24 -9.80 -15.28
N PHE A 217 1.66 -10.22 -16.49
CA PHE A 217 2.05 -11.60 -16.80
C PHE A 217 3.56 -11.77 -17.00
N ASP A 218 4.35 -10.71 -16.82
CA ASP A 218 5.80 -10.74 -16.96
C ASP A 218 6.48 -10.87 -15.59
N ASP A 219 7.05 -12.04 -15.32
CA ASP A 219 7.79 -12.30 -14.08
C ASP A 219 9.14 -11.55 -14.03
N ASP A 220 9.66 -11.14 -15.20
CA ASP A 220 10.94 -10.43 -15.34
C ASP A 220 10.80 -8.89 -15.35
N ARG A 221 9.60 -8.34 -15.20
CA ARG A 221 9.34 -6.88 -15.19
C ARG A 221 10.23 -6.10 -14.24
N LYS A 222 10.71 -6.72 -13.14
CA LYS A 222 11.68 -6.10 -12.23
C LYS A 222 13.00 -5.70 -12.92
N ASN A 223 13.43 -6.47 -13.93
CA ASN A 223 14.65 -6.18 -14.69
C ASN A 223 14.48 -4.95 -15.57
N GLU A 224 13.30 -4.78 -16.19
CA GLU A 224 12.96 -3.56 -16.92
C GLU A 224 12.95 -2.35 -15.97
N ALA A 225 12.34 -2.47 -14.80
CA ALA A 225 12.29 -1.40 -13.81
C ALA A 225 13.68 -0.98 -13.34
N LEU A 226 14.56 -1.93 -13.05
CA LEU A 226 15.95 -1.66 -12.67
C LEU A 226 16.74 -0.99 -13.79
N LEU A 227 16.63 -1.47 -15.03
CA LEU A 227 17.30 -0.86 -16.17
C LEU A 227 16.80 0.57 -16.41
N SER A 228 15.51 0.81 -16.32
CA SER A 228 14.93 2.14 -16.46
C SER A 228 15.43 3.08 -15.35
N PHE A 229 15.47 2.61 -14.11
CA PHE A 229 16.02 3.34 -12.98
C PHE A 229 17.48 3.74 -13.19
N TYR A 230 18.34 2.80 -13.60
CA TYR A 230 19.74 3.08 -13.86
C TYR A 230 19.94 4.07 -15.01
N ASN A 231 19.20 3.92 -16.10
CA ASN A 231 19.35 4.77 -17.27
C ASN A 231 18.79 6.18 -17.07
N ASP A 232 17.60 6.31 -16.47
CA ASP A 232 16.92 7.59 -16.37
C ASP A 232 17.31 8.37 -15.12
N TYR A 233 17.41 7.68 -13.98
CA TYR A 233 17.61 8.35 -12.71
C TYR A 233 19.08 8.48 -12.34
N ILE A 234 19.85 7.39 -12.36
CA ILE A 234 21.26 7.42 -11.96
C ILE A 234 22.08 8.33 -12.87
N ASN A 235 21.82 8.28 -14.19
CA ASN A 235 22.49 9.18 -15.13
C ASN A 235 22.19 10.66 -14.84
N LYS A 236 20.93 11.01 -14.54
CA LYS A 236 20.56 12.38 -14.17
C LYS A 236 21.26 12.84 -12.89
N VAL A 237 21.33 11.98 -11.88
CA VAL A 237 21.97 12.28 -10.60
C VAL A 237 23.48 12.44 -10.76
N LEU A 238 24.15 11.56 -11.49
CA LEU A 238 25.59 11.64 -11.74
C LEU A 238 25.96 12.90 -12.52
N PHE A 239 25.17 13.29 -13.52
CA PHE A 239 25.41 14.49 -14.33
C PHE A 239 25.04 15.80 -13.63
N SER A 240 24.15 15.77 -12.63
CA SER A 240 23.75 16.97 -11.88
C SER A 240 24.73 17.39 -10.79
N GLY A 241 25.77 16.59 -10.52
CA GLY A 241 26.74 16.85 -9.46
C GLY A 241 26.17 16.73 -8.03
N SER A 242 24.96 16.26 -7.88
CA SER A 242 24.33 16.04 -6.59
C SER A 242 24.81 14.70 -6.03
N TYR A 243 25.63 14.73 -5.00
CA TYR A 243 26.04 13.53 -4.27
C TYR A 243 24.87 12.99 -3.45
N PHE A 244 24.16 12.02 -3.99
CA PHE A 244 23.32 11.16 -3.18
C PHE A 244 24.17 9.99 -2.65
N LYS A 245 24.09 9.75 -1.34
CA LYS A 245 24.55 8.47 -0.80
C LYS A 245 23.73 7.38 -1.49
N VAL A 246 24.39 6.53 -2.26
CA VAL A 246 23.82 5.26 -2.71
C VAL A 246 23.49 4.50 -1.43
N ILE A 247 22.22 4.38 -1.13
CA ILE A 247 21.77 3.54 -0.01
C ILE A 247 22.09 2.12 -0.45
N ASP A 248 22.85 1.43 0.36
CA ASP A 248 23.15 0.02 0.16
C ASP A 248 21.83 -0.78 0.33
N ILE A 249 21.17 -1.04 -0.79
CA ILE A 249 19.94 -1.79 -0.86
C ILE A 249 20.12 -3.20 -0.25
N SER A 250 21.36 -3.69 -0.18
CA SER A 250 21.68 -5.01 0.36
C SER A 250 21.59 -5.11 1.89
N ALA A 251 21.62 -3.98 2.61
CA ALA A 251 21.64 -3.98 4.07
C ALA A 251 20.24 -3.96 4.72
N GLU A 252 19.24 -3.41 4.04
CA GLU A 252 17.87 -3.29 4.59
C GLU A 252 16.91 -4.40 4.12
N ASP A 253 17.18 -5.05 3.00
CA ASP A 253 16.37 -6.20 2.51
C ASP A 253 16.47 -7.46 3.38
N ARG A 254 17.36 -7.48 4.37
CA ARG A 254 17.45 -8.59 5.33
C ARG A 254 16.32 -8.65 6.35
N PHE A 255 15.36 -7.74 6.29
CA PHE A 255 14.24 -7.73 7.22
C PHE A 255 13.00 -8.51 6.75
N ASP A 256 12.93 -8.90 5.47
CA ASP A 256 11.75 -9.53 4.89
C ASP A 256 11.98 -10.94 4.29
N GLU A 257 13.20 -11.48 4.33
CA GLU A 257 13.51 -12.81 3.76
C GLU A 257 14.04 -13.83 4.77
N GLU A 258 13.49 -13.90 5.95
CA GLU A 258 13.66 -15.11 6.79
C GLU A 258 12.36 -15.50 7.47
#